data_35858e3e2357e78f36dc2590cbef6915
#
_entry.id   35858e3e2357e78f36dc2590cbef6915
#
_cell.length_a   1.000
_cell.length_b   1.000
_cell.length_c   1.000
_cell.angle_alpha   90.00
_cell.angle_beta   90.00
_cell.angle_gamma   90.00
#
_symmetry.space_group_name_H-M   'P 1'
#
loop_
_entity.id
_entity.type
_entity.pdbx_description
1 polymer ?
#
loop_
_entity_poly.entity_id
_entity_poly.type
_entity_poly.pdbx_seq_one_letter_code
_entity_poly.pdbx_strand_id
1 'polypeptide(L)'
;NNSLYHKQTYNTASHRYIHRFCKENHILIVIKKHYLQIPYDFGDNVLTNIVYLENRDLADNGLQLYEFINCSDALVSDYSSVAIDYLLLDRPLGFTLDDYEAYTESRGWVFDDPLEYMPGEHMYNMQDFENFILDIKNGNDNYKEQRASVRAKTHNVCDNYCQRVLDYFNITM
;
A
#
# COMPACT_ATOMS: atom_id res chain seq x y z
N ASN A 1 -24.23 -15.08 6.88
CA ASN A 1 -23.36 -14.11 6.17
C ASN A 1 -22.22 -13.71 7.11
N ASN A 2 -21.33 -14.65 7.40
CA ASN A 2 -20.10 -14.37 8.11
C ASN A 2 -19.10 -13.84 7.09
N SER A 3 -18.86 -12.54 7.13
CA SER A 3 -17.73 -11.97 6.43
C SER A 3 -16.47 -12.63 6.95
N LEU A 4 -15.72 -13.26 6.06
CA LEU A 4 -14.43 -13.90 6.31
C LEU A 4 -13.28 -12.92 6.52
N TYR A 5 -13.58 -11.67 6.84
CA TYR A 5 -12.60 -10.78 7.42
C TYR A 5 -12.35 -11.26 8.84
N HIS A 6 -11.58 -12.32 8.91
CA HIS A 6 -11.20 -12.94 10.16
C HIS A 6 -10.62 -11.89 11.09
N LYS A 7 -11.14 -11.91 12.30
CA LYS A 7 -10.42 -11.62 13.52
C LYS A 7 -9.02 -12.29 13.45
N GLN A 8 -8.12 -11.75 12.66
CA GLN A 8 -6.73 -11.90 13.04
C GLN A 8 -6.64 -11.21 14.38
N THR A 9 -6.61 -11.99 15.42
CA THR A 9 -6.14 -11.62 16.73
C THR A 9 -4.69 -11.18 16.51
N TYR A 10 -4.52 -9.94 16.09
CA TYR A 10 -3.21 -9.31 16.07
C TYR A 10 -2.71 -9.39 17.51
N ASN A 11 -1.88 -10.37 17.73
CA ASN A 11 -1.27 -10.61 19.01
C ASN A 11 -0.51 -9.34 19.39
N THR A 12 -0.80 -8.76 20.54
CA THR A 12 -0.08 -7.61 21.09
C THR A 12 1.44 -7.80 21.10
N ALA A 13 1.91 -9.05 21.07
CA ALA A 13 3.31 -9.40 20.94
C ALA A 13 3.86 -9.08 19.55
N SER A 14 3.13 -9.40 18.47
CA SER A 14 3.55 -9.10 17.08
C SER A 14 3.61 -7.59 16.83
N HIS A 15 2.66 -6.82 17.37
CA HIS A 15 2.69 -5.35 17.27
C HIS A 15 3.89 -4.74 17.99
N ARG A 16 4.20 -5.21 19.20
CA ARG A 16 5.37 -4.75 19.93
C ARG A 16 6.68 -5.11 19.23
N TYR A 17 6.70 -6.26 18.57
CA TYR A 17 7.84 -6.70 17.78
C TYR A 17 8.07 -5.76 16.58
N ILE A 18 7.03 -5.53 15.74
CA ILE A 18 7.11 -4.62 14.57
C ILE A 18 7.52 -3.21 15.03
N HIS A 19 6.90 -2.69 16.09
CA HIS A 19 7.25 -1.37 16.60
C HIS A 19 8.72 -1.29 17.01
N ARG A 20 9.25 -2.29 17.71
CA ARG A 20 10.67 -2.34 18.07
C ARG A 20 11.56 -2.40 16.84
N PHE A 21 11.24 -3.27 15.87
CA PHE A 21 11.96 -3.39 14.63
C PHE A 21 12.01 -2.06 13.87
N CYS A 22 10.87 -1.38 13.71
CA CYS A 22 10.78 -0.08 13.07
C CYS A 22 11.61 0.98 13.80
N LYS A 23 11.55 1.00 15.14
CA LYS A 23 12.31 1.94 15.96
C LYS A 23 13.82 1.74 15.83
N GLU A 24 14.30 0.51 15.89
CA GLU A 24 15.72 0.16 15.75
C GLU A 24 16.25 0.47 14.34
N ASN A 25 15.38 0.43 13.34
CA ASN A 25 15.72 0.71 11.95
C ASN A 25 15.41 2.13 11.48
N HIS A 26 14.87 3.00 12.35
CA HIS A 26 14.46 4.38 12.02
C HIS A 26 13.38 4.45 10.93
N ILE A 27 12.44 3.52 10.96
CA ILE A 27 11.31 3.43 10.05
C ILE A 27 10.05 3.99 10.70
N LEU A 28 9.28 4.77 9.97
CA LEU A 28 7.92 5.16 10.29
C LEU A 28 6.95 4.42 9.39
N ILE A 29 6.05 3.64 9.96
CA ILE A 29 4.95 3.01 9.24
C ILE A 29 3.70 3.88 9.42
N VAL A 30 3.09 4.28 8.33
CA VAL A 30 1.78 4.92 8.35
C VAL A 30 0.75 3.97 7.77
N ILE A 31 -0.21 3.55 8.58
CA ILE A 31 -1.27 2.62 8.20
C ILE A 31 -2.53 3.40 7.88
N LYS A 32 -2.90 3.41 6.62
CA LYS A 32 -4.18 3.95 6.15
C LYS A 32 -5.19 2.82 6.08
N LYS A 33 -6.12 2.78 7.03
CA LYS A 33 -7.17 1.76 7.08
C LYS A 33 -8.25 1.99 6.02
N HIS A 34 -8.79 0.89 5.51
CA HIS A 34 -10.04 0.93 4.79
C HIS A 34 -11.19 1.26 5.77
N TYR A 35 -12.18 2.04 5.33
CA TYR A 35 -13.28 2.51 6.18
C TYR A 35 -14.13 1.38 6.81
N LEU A 36 -14.05 0.15 6.26
CA LEU A 36 -14.75 -1.03 6.78
C LEU A 36 -13.95 -1.78 7.87
N GLN A 37 -12.70 -1.39 8.13
CA GLN A 37 -11.89 -2.07 9.15
C GLN A 37 -12.22 -1.54 10.54
N ILE A 38 -12.33 -2.48 11.50
CA ILE A 38 -12.61 -2.16 12.90
C ILE A 38 -11.43 -1.38 13.48
N PRO A 39 -11.68 -0.29 14.25
CA PRO A 39 -10.61 0.43 14.93
C PRO A 39 -9.82 -0.49 15.86
N TYR A 40 -8.50 -0.33 15.88
CA TYR A 40 -7.64 -1.00 16.86
C TYR A 40 -7.59 -0.19 18.14
N ASP A 41 -7.82 -0.86 19.25
CA ASP A 41 -7.51 -0.34 20.58
C ASP A 41 -6.16 -0.92 21.03
N PHE A 42 -5.15 -0.07 21.13
CA PHE A 42 -3.82 -0.44 21.62
C PHE A 42 -3.69 -0.22 23.14
N GLY A 43 -4.76 0.18 23.81
CA GLY A 43 -4.71 0.61 25.19
C GLY A 43 -3.73 1.79 25.39
N ASP A 44 -3.04 1.81 26.51
CA ASP A 44 -2.07 2.88 26.85
C ASP A 44 -0.71 2.75 26.13
N ASN A 45 -0.57 1.84 25.15
CA ASN A 45 0.68 1.63 24.42
C ASN A 45 0.85 2.68 23.32
N VAL A 46 1.64 3.69 23.56
CA VAL A 46 2.03 4.68 22.56
C VAL A 46 3.05 4.06 21.61
N LEU A 47 2.63 3.81 20.36
CA LEU A 47 3.50 3.33 19.30
C LEU A 47 4.08 4.55 18.55
N THR A 48 5.36 4.84 18.76
CA THR A 48 5.99 6.05 18.18
C THR A 48 6.37 5.89 16.72
N ASN A 49 6.53 4.66 16.23
CA ASN A 49 6.96 4.35 14.86
C ASN A 49 5.87 3.70 14.00
N ILE A 50 4.62 3.62 14.52
CA ILE A 50 3.46 3.17 13.76
C ILE A 50 2.36 4.19 13.99
N VAL A 51 1.89 4.80 12.92
CA VAL A 51 0.81 5.81 12.93
C VAL A 51 -0.38 5.30 12.13
N TYR A 52 -1.56 5.42 12.68
CA TYR A 52 -2.81 5.13 11.99
C TYR A 52 -3.38 6.43 11.44
N LEU A 53 -3.62 6.45 10.14
CA LEU A 53 -4.14 7.60 9.42
C LEU A 53 -5.60 7.39 9.05
N GLU A 54 -6.47 8.28 9.49
CA GLU A 54 -7.86 8.34 9.08
C GLU A 54 -8.07 9.38 7.96
N ASN A 55 -9.19 9.27 7.23
CA ASN A 55 -9.53 10.26 6.21
C ASN A 55 -9.66 11.67 6.79
N ARG A 56 -10.15 11.75 8.02
CA ARG A 56 -10.32 13.02 8.73
C ARG A 56 -9.00 13.70 9.01
N ASP A 57 -7.96 12.93 9.36
CA ASP A 57 -6.63 13.50 9.64
C ASP A 57 -6.07 14.24 8.43
N LEU A 58 -6.27 13.70 7.23
CA LEU A 58 -5.88 14.37 5.99
C LEU A 58 -6.72 15.62 5.73
N ALA A 59 -8.05 15.50 5.85
CA ALA A 59 -8.98 16.59 5.58
C ALA A 59 -8.76 17.78 6.54
N ASP A 60 -8.59 17.52 7.83
CA ASP A 60 -8.37 18.55 8.86
C ASP A 60 -7.03 19.29 8.64
N ASN A 61 -6.07 18.68 7.92
CA ASN A 61 -4.81 19.29 7.53
C ASN A 61 -4.77 19.81 6.08
N GLY A 62 -5.90 19.81 5.38
CA GLY A 62 -5.99 20.27 3.99
C GLY A 62 -5.22 19.44 2.98
N LEU A 63 -4.94 18.17 3.29
CA LEU A 63 -4.19 17.24 2.45
C LEU A 63 -5.10 16.25 1.76
N GLN A 64 -4.72 15.85 0.56
CA GLN A 64 -5.32 14.71 -0.14
C GLN A 64 -4.45 13.47 0.00
N LEU A 65 -5.06 12.29 -0.15
CA LEU A 65 -4.35 11.01 -0.02
C LEU A 65 -3.14 10.90 -0.95
N TYR A 66 -3.27 11.32 -2.19
CA TYR A 66 -2.18 11.24 -3.18
C TYR A 66 -1.03 12.22 -2.91
N GLU A 67 -1.33 13.40 -2.35
CA GLU A 67 -0.32 14.32 -1.88
C GLU A 67 0.48 13.71 -0.73
N PHE A 68 -0.23 13.06 0.20
CA PHE A 68 0.40 12.35 1.32
C PHE A 68 1.26 11.17 0.86
N ILE A 69 0.73 10.30 -0.02
CA ILE A 69 1.46 9.16 -0.57
C ILE A 69 2.74 9.59 -1.29
N ASN A 70 2.72 10.75 -1.95
CA ASN A 70 3.91 11.29 -2.61
C ASN A 70 5.06 11.60 -1.64
N CYS A 71 4.82 11.65 -0.34
CA CYS A 71 5.86 11.86 0.68
C CYS A 71 6.47 10.55 1.22
N SER A 72 5.97 9.38 0.81
CA SER A 72 6.46 8.09 1.29
C SER A 72 7.67 7.59 0.50
N ASP A 73 8.58 6.85 1.14
CA ASP A 73 9.72 6.22 0.48
C ASP A 73 9.35 4.89 -0.20
N ALA A 74 8.31 4.23 0.29
CA ALA A 74 7.77 2.99 -0.25
C ALA A 74 6.28 2.85 0.08
N LEU A 75 5.58 1.98 -0.62
CA LEU A 75 4.21 1.59 -0.31
C LEU A 75 4.12 0.08 -0.11
N VAL A 76 3.45 -0.32 0.98
CA VAL A 76 2.94 -1.69 1.15
C VAL A 76 1.44 -1.65 0.91
N SER A 77 0.96 -2.49 0.02
CA SER A 77 -0.45 -2.59 -0.34
C SER A 77 -0.91 -4.04 -0.28
N ASP A 78 -2.20 -4.22 -0.22
CA ASP A 78 -2.87 -5.47 -0.53
C ASP A 78 -3.24 -5.51 -2.03
N TYR A 79 -4.45 -5.90 -2.36
CA TYR A 79 -4.99 -5.94 -3.74
C TYR A 79 -5.58 -4.60 -4.18
N SER A 80 -5.18 -3.51 -3.56
CA SER A 80 -5.73 -2.17 -3.83
C SER A 80 -5.15 -1.55 -5.10
N SER A 81 -6.01 -0.91 -5.89
CA SER A 81 -5.60 -0.18 -7.10
C SER A 81 -4.65 0.99 -6.83
N VAL A 82 -4.53 1.46 -5.59
CA VAL A 82 -3.57 2.50 -5.21
C VAL A 82 -2.12 2.12 -5.54
N ALA A 83 -1.81 0.81 -5.54
CA ALA A 83 -0.49 0.32 -5.94
C ALA A 83 -0.19 0.61 -7.42
N ILE A 84 -1.21 0.53 -8.28
CA ILE A 84 -1.07 0.88 -9.71
C ILE A 84 -0.76 2.37 -9.87
N ASP A 85 -1.49 3.24 -9.15
CA ASP A 85 -1.22 4.68 -9.19
C ASP A 85 0.17 5.03 -8.63
N TYR A 86 0.63 4.28 -7.62
CA TYR A 86 1.95 4.46 -7.01
C TYR A 86 3.12 4.18 -7.98
N LEU A 87 2.89 3.40 -9.04
CA LEU A 87 3.89 3.17 -10.10
C LEU A 87 4.37 4.46 -10.75
N LEU A 88 3.56 5.53 -10.73
CA LEU A 88 3.95 6.85 -11.24
C LEU A 88 5.11 7.48 -10.45
N LEU A 89 5.28 7.10 -9.19
CA LEU A 89 6.38 7.59 -8.34
C LEU A 89 7.68 6.82 -8.53
N ASP A 90 7.65 5.66 -9.17
CA ASP A 90 8.78 4.73 -9.36
C ASP A 90 9.54 4.44 -8.06
N ARG A 91 8.80 4.22 -6.98
CA ARG A 91 9.33 3.87 -5.66
C ARG A 91 9.04 2.41 -5.32
N PRO A 92 9.79 1.80 -4.37
CA PRO A 92 9.58 0.41 -3.99
C PRO A 92 8.14 0.11 -3.58
N LEU A 93 7.64 -1.04 -4.02
CA LEU A 93 6.33 -1.59 -3.70
C LEU A 93 6.49 -2.95 -3.02
N GLY A 94 5.65 -3.20 -2.02
CA GLY A 94 5.44 -4.51 -1.43
C GLY A 94 3.97 -4.87 -1.41
N PHE A 95 3.65 -6.15 -1.55
CA PHE A 95 2.29 -6.67 -1.58
C PHE A 95 2.11 -7.73 -0.50
N THR A 96 1.12 -7.52 0.39
CA THR A 96 0.74 -8.53 1.38
C THR A 96 -0.18 -9.56 0.72
N LEU A 97 0.28 -10.80 0.66
CA LEU A 97 -0.39 -11.90 -0.04
C LEU A 97 -0.68 -13.09 0.91
N ASP A 98 -0.77 -12.83 2.21
CA ASP A 98 -1.01 -13.85 3.23
C ASP A 98 -2.40 -14.50 3.14
N ASP A 99 -3.35 -13.84 2.48
CA ASP A 99 -4.71 -14.35 2.21
C ASP A 99 -5.03 -14.54 0.71
N TYR A 100 -4.00 -14.60 -0.15
CA TYR A 100 -4.15 -14.62 -1.61
C TYR A 100 -5.11 -15.68 -2.13
N GLU A 101 -5.02 -16.92 -1.60
CA GLU A 101 -5.90 -18.02 -2.01
C GLU A 101 -7.36 -17.73 -1.62
N ALA A 102 -7.59 -17.29 -0.40
CA ALA A 102 -8.92 -16.94 0.09
C ALA A 102 -9.54 -15.75 -0.67
N TYR A 103 -8.73 -14.77 -1.02
CA TYR A 103 -9.16 -13.65 -1.85
C TYR A 103 -9.55 -14.14 -3.26
N THR A 104 -8.73 -14.98 -3.87
CA THR A 104 -8.97 -15.56 -5.20
C THR A 104 -10.30 -16.31 -5.25
N GLU A 105 -10.57 -17.15 -4.23
CA GLU A 105 -11.81 -17.92 -4.16
C GLU A 105 -13.06 -17.06 -3.93
N SER A 106 -12.92 -15.97 -3.15
CA SER A 106 -14.08 -15.16 -2.73
C SER A 106 -14.42 -14.03 -3.67
N ARG A 107 -13.43 -13.40 -4.30
CA ARG A 107 -13.59 -12.20 -5.12
C ARG A 107 -13.17 -12.37 -6.57
N GLY A 108 -12.19 -13.22 -6.83
CA GLY A 108 -11.57 -13.36 -8.13
C GLY A 108 -10.74 -12.13 -8.54
N TRP A 109 -10.26 -12.16 -9.77
CA TRP A 109 -9.34 -11.17 -10.31
C TRP A 109 -9.85 -10.57 -11.62
N VAL A 110 -9.43 -9.35 -11.89
CA VAL A 110 -9.67 -8.66 -13.16
C VAL A 110 -8.69 -9.15 -14.24
N PHE A 111 -7.49 -9.54 -13.83
CA PHE A 111 -6.43 -10.03 -14.71
C PHE A 111 -6.32 -11.56 -14.64
N ASP A 112 -5.94 -12.20 -15.73
CA ASP A 112 -5.71 -13.65 -15.79
C ASP A 112 -4.55 -14.08 -14.89
N ASP A 113 -3.47 -13.27 -14.87
CA ASP A 113 -2.35 -13.40 -13.94
C ASP A 113 -2.22 -12.10 -13.11
N PRO A 114 -2.85 -12.03 -11.93
CA PRO A 114 -2.82 -10.82 -11.12
C PRO A 114 -1.42 -10.51 -10.58
N LEU A 115 -0.57 -11.51 -10.34
CA LEU A 115 0.79 -11.30 -9.83
C LEU A 115 1.70 -10.58 -10.83
N GLU A 116 1.42 -10.71 -12.14
CA GLU A 116 2.12 -9.94 -13.18
C GLU A 116 1.95 -8.42 -12.99
N TYR A 117 0.82 -8.00 -12.39
CA TYR A 117 0.49 -6.59 -12.13
C TYR A 117 0.85 -6.14 -10.71
N MET A 118 1.58 -6.95 -9.98
CA MET A 118 2.09 -6.66 -8.64
C MET A 118 3.63 -6.58 -8.65
N PRO A 119 4.21 -5.53 -9.26
CA PRO A 119 5.64 -5.43 -9.49
C PRO A 119 6.36 -4.93 -8.24
N GLY A 120 6.49 -5.79 -7.26
CA GLY A 120 7.13 -5.51 -5.98
C GLY A 120 7.37 -6.77 -5.17
N GLU A 121 7.82 -6.61 -3.93
CA GLU A 121 8.03 -7.73 -3.02
C GLU A 121 6.69 -8.40 -2.67
N HIS A 122 6.59 -9.71 -2.88
CA HIS A 122 5.44 -10.52 -2.51
C HIS A 122 5.65 -11.06 -1.10
N MET A 123 4.91 -10.52 -0.14
CA MET A 123 5.07 -10.82 1.29
C MET A 123 3.97 -11.76 1.77
N TYR A 124 4.36 -12.96 2.15
CA TYR A 124 3.49 -14.01 2.68
C TYR A 124 3.58 -14.15 4.20
N ASN A 125 4.60 -13.54 4.80
CA ASN A 125 4.87 -13.62 6.24
C ASN A 125 5.67 -12.41 6.72
N MET A 126 5.88 -12.35 8.04
CA MET A 126 6.59 -11.24 8.68
C MET A 126 8.05 -11.10 8.24
N GLN A 127 8.73 -12.20 7.95
CA GLN A 127 10.13 -12.15 7.52
C GLN A 127 10.27 -11.48 6.15
N ASP A 128 9.33 -11.71 5.23
CA ASP A 128 9.31 -11.06 3.92
C ASP A 128 9.14 -9.55 4.08
N PHE A 129 8.26 -9.13 4.99
CA PHE A 129 8.06 -7.72 5.33
C PHE A 129 9.34 -7.07 5.90
N GLU A 130 10.03 -7.74 6.82
CA GLU A 130 11.29 -7.25 7.38
C GLU A 130 12.38 -7.11 6.31
N ASN A 131 12.51 -8.11 5.45
CA ASN A 131 13.46 -8.10 4.35
C ASN A 131 13.18 -6.92 3.40
N PHE A 132 11.91 -6.69 3.04
CA PHE A 132 11.51 -5.56 2.22
C PHE A 132 11.91 -4.21 2.84
N ILE A 133 11.64 -4.04 4.14
CA ILE A 133 12.01 -2.81 4.86
C ILE A 133 13.53 -2.62 4.89
N LEU A 134 14.30 -3.69 5.12
CA LEU A 134 15.76 -3.63 5.13
C LEU A 134 16.33 -3.34 3.74
N ASP A 135 15.74 -3.86 2.69
CA ASP A 135 16.14 -3.56 1.32
C ASP A 135 15.95 -2.07 1.00
N ILE A 136 14.79 -1.50 1.34
CA ILE A 136 14.55 -0.06 1.19
C ILE A 136 15.59 0.77 1.94
N LYS A 137 15.83 0.42 3.21
CA LYS A 137 16.81 1.10 4.06
C LYS A 137 18.22 1.08 3.47
N ASN A 138 18.59 -0.02 2.83
CA ASN A 138 19.89 -0.21 2.21
C ASN A 138 19.97 0.35 0.77
N GLY A 139 18.90 0.90 0.24
CA GLY A 139 18.79 1.43 -1.12
C GLY A 139 18.73 0.34 -2.19
N ASN A 140 18.37 -0.89 -1.81
CA ASN A 140 18.16 -1.99 -2.74
C ASN A 140 16.75 -1.87 -3.35
N ASP A 141 16.67 -1.93 -4.66
CA ASP A 141 15.42 -1.89 -5.41
C ASP A 141 15.43 -2.97 -6.50
N ASN A 142 15.03 -4.16 -6.10
CA ASN A 142 15.09 -5.36 -6.95
C ASN A 142 13.98 -5.40 -8.02
N TYR A 143 12.96 -4.55 -7.93
CA TYR A 143 11.75 -4.61 -8.77
C TYR A 143 11.59 -3.41 -9.72
N LYS A 144 12.60 -2.58 -9.85
CA LYS A 144 12.54 -1.35 -10.66
C LYS A 144 12.16 -1.61 -12.12
N GLU A 145 12.76 -2.63 -12.75
CA GLU A 145 12.47 -2.97 -14.13
C GLU A 145 11.05 -3.52 -14.31
N GLN A 146 10.58 -4.33 -13.34
CA GLN A 146 9.21 -4.84 -13.35
C GLN A 146 8.21 -3.70 -13.19
N ARG A 147 8.45 -2.75 -12.28
CA ARG A 147 7.60 -1.56 -12.12
C ARG A 147 7.54 -0.75 -13.41
N ALA A 148 8.66 -0.52 -14.08
CA ALA A 148 8.69 0.19 -15.35
C ALA A 148 7.86 -0.53 -16.43
N SER A 149 7.94 -1.86 -16.49
CA SER A 149 7.16 -2.68 -17.43
C SER A 149 5.66 -2.58 -17.16
N VAL A 150 5.23 -2.75 -15.91
CA VAL A 150 3.81 -2.67 -15.54
C VAL A 150 3.28 -1.24 -15.70
N ARG A 151 4.06 -0.24 -15.33
CA ARG A 151 3.70 1.17 -15.57
C ARG A 151 3.43 1.44 -17.05
N ALA A 152 4.27 0.94 -17.95
CA ALA A 152 4.08 1.11 -19.39
C ALA A 152 2.78 0.45 -19.89
N LYS A 153 2.31 -0.63 -19.25
CA LYS A 153 1.05 -1.29 -19.60
C LYS A 153 -0.18 -0.57 -19.05
N THR A 154 -0.05 0.05 -17.88
CA THR A 154 -1.19 0.61 -17.11
C THR A 154 -1.34 2.13 -17.27
N HIS A 155 -0.26 2.86 -17.61
CA HIS A 155 -0.23 4.32 -17.70
C HIS A 155 0.20 4.76 -19.10
N ASN A 156 -0.69 4.61 -20.08
CA ASN A 156 -0.46 5.08 -21.45
C ASN A 156 -0.42 6.60 -21.57
N VAL A 157 -1.04 7.29 -20.62
CA VAL A 157 -1.09 8.75 -20.49
C VAL A 157 -0.45 9.11 -19.15
N CYS A 158 0.51 10.00 -19.14
CA CYS A 158 1.24 10.38 -17.93
C CYS A 158 1.16 11.89 -17.64
N ASP A 159 0.37 12.65 -18.40
CA ASP A 159 0.25 14.09 -18.25
C ASP A 159 -1.12 14.62 -18.70
N ASN A 160 -1.43 15.84 -18.26
CA ASN A 160 -2.59 16.61 -18.72
C ASN A 160 -3.93 15.86 -18.71
N TYR A 161 -4.13 14.94 -17.75
CA TYR A 161 -5.31 14.07 -17.70
C TYR A 161 -6.63 14.85 -17.80
N CYS A 162 -6.80 15.92 -17.01
CA CYS A 162 -8.01 16.72 -17.02
C CYS A 162 -8.25 17.36 -18.40
N GLN A 163 -7.21 17.97 -18.99
CA GLN A 163 -7.33 18.60 -20.32
C GLN A 163 -7.67 17.57 -21.39
N ARG A 164 -7.03 16.38 -21.37
CA ARG A 164 -7.34 15.32 -22.33
C ARG A 164 -8.78 14.82 -22.23
N VAL A 165 -9.35 14.76 -21.01
CA VAL A 165 -10.78 14.43 -20.83
C VAL A 165 -11.65 15.54 -21.41
N LEU A 166 -11.35 16.80 -21.13
CA LEU A 166 -12.09 17.95 -21.67
C LEU A 166 -12.03 17.97 -23.21
N ASP A 167 -10.86 17.76 -23.78
CA ASP A 167 -10.66 17.73 -25.23
C ASP A 167 -11.44 16.58 -25.87
N TYR A 168 -11.41 15.38 -25.26
CA TYR A 168 -12.13 14.21 -25.77
C TYR A 168 -13.66 14.44 -25.84
N PHE A 169 -14.21 15.12 -24.83
CA PHE A 169 -15.63 15.44 -24.79
C PHE A 169 -15.98 16.80 -25.41
N ASN A 170 -15.02 17.50 -26.04
CA ASN A 170 -15.19 18.84 -26.64
C ASN A 170 -15.75 19.86 -25.63
N ILE A 171 -15.32 19.79 -24.37
CA ILE A 171 -15.72 20.73 -23.33
C ILE A 171 -14.72 21.88 -23.30
N THR A 172 -15.19 23.08 -23.62
CA THR A 172 -14.42 24.34 -23.45
C THR A 172 -14.79 24.99 -22.11
N MET A 173 -13.79 25.33 -21.31
CA MET A 173 -13.99 26.12 -20.10
C MET A 173 -13.78 27.60 -20.38
#